data_f64312e5215ab79b18a458d34e49f876
#
_entry.id   f64312e5215ab79b18a458d34e49f876
#
_cell.length_a   1.000
_cell.length_b   1.000
_cell.length_c   1.000
_cell.angle_alpha   90.00
_cell.angle_beta   90.00
_cell.angle_gamma   90.00
#
_symmetry.space_group_name_H-M   'P 1'
#
loop_
_entity.id
_entity.type
_entity.pdbx_description
1 polymer ?
#
loop_
_entity_poly.entity_id
_entity_poly.type
_entity_poly.pdbx_seq_one_letter_code
_entity_poly.pdbx_strand_id
1 'polypeptide(L)'
;MKITAYTRCSTELQQNSLDTQMTMIENYNKLYNHELCQTFTDFGLSGKNVDRIDFQRMMDKVIAGEIKTIVVNDLSRLNRNLIDLLNTIKVLENNDCNLISIKEGISLQGSGKMFIQILGVLNQWEREQTAIRTSQTLQNLKRQNKVYGQIPYGKTEVDGMLIDNERELFMMRKVNRMKIAGKSYNDIAQFLNRNKYTKKNGTQFTRIDALRLVKKVGNNVSL
;
A
#
# COMPACT_ATOMS: atom_id res chain seq x y z
N MET A 1 -20.65 32.64 -2.72
CA MET A 1 -20.06 32.05 -1.48
C MET A 1 -18.55 32.24 -1.48
N LYS A 2 -17.93 32.25 -0.29
CA LYS A 2 -16.46 32.32 -0.17
C LYS A 2 -15.81 30.97 -0.53
N ILE A 3 -14.79 31.01 -1.39
CA ILE A 3 -14.07 29.82 -1.85
C ILE A 3 -12.58 30.04 -1.76
N THR A 4 -11.87 28.93 -1.64
CA THR A 4 -10.40 28.84 -1.64
C THR A 4 -9.95 28.00 -2.83
N ALA A 5 -9.02 28.51 -3.62
CA ALA A 5 -8.45 27.76 -4.74
C ALA A 5 -7.24 26.95 -4.30
N TYR A 6 -7.10 25.75 -4.87
CA TYR A 6 -5.85 24.99 -4.80
C TYR A 6 -5.38 24.60 -6.19
N THR A 7 -4.12 24.92 -6.49
CA THR A 7 -3.48 24.61 -7.77
C THR A 7 -2.18 23.87 -7.55
N ARG A 8 -1.79 23.04 -8.51
CA ARG A 8 -0.53 22.29 -8.45
C ARG A 8 0.04 22.03 -9.84
N CYS A 9 1.34 22.25 -10.01
CA CYS A 9 2.07 21.80 -11.21
C CYS A 9 3.21 20.82 -10.83
N SER A 10 3.70 20.05 -11.80
CA SER A 10 4.72 19.03 -11.58
C SER A 10 6.15 19.52 -11.78
N THR A 11 6.34 20.65 -12.46
CA THR A 11 7.66 21.28 -12.73
C THR A 11 7.49 22.79 -12.91
N GLU A 12 8.54 23.56 -12.60
CA GLU A 12 8.57 25.02 -12.85
C GLU A 12 8.37 25.40 -14.32
N LEU A 13 8.75 24.51 -15.25
CA LEU A 13 8.52 24.68 -16.70
C LEU A 13 7.03 24.63 -17.11
N GLN A 14 6.12 24.29 -16.21
CA GLN A 14 4.68 24.21 -16.45
C GLN A 14 3.90 25.42 -15.89
N GLN A 15 4.50 26.59 -15.83
CA GLN A 15 3.83 27.83 -15.37
C GLN A 15 2.55 28.09 -16.18
N ASN A 16 2.58 27.86 -17.51
CA ASN A 16 1.39 27.91 -18.36
C ASN A 16 0.24 27.00 -17.89
N SER A 17 0.55 25.91 -17.18
CA SER A 17 -0.46 25.02 -16.59
C SER A 17 -1.13 25.62 -15.35
N LEU A 18 -0.41 26.41 -14.55
CA LEU A 18 -0.98 27.12 -13.39
C LEU A 18 -1.88 28.27 -13.83
N ASP A 19 -1.43 29.06 -14.80
CA ASP A 19 -2.22 30.15 -15.36
C ASP A 19 -3.52 29.63 -15.97
N THR A 20 -3.47 28.51 -16.67
CA THR A 20 -4.65 27.84 -17.20
C THR A 20 -5.60 27.38 -16.08
N GLN A 21 -5.06 26.79 -15.01
CA GLN A 21 -5.87 26.35 -13.85
C GLN A 21 -6.54 27.56 -13.18
N MET A 22 -5.78 28.65 -12.96
CA MET A 22 -6.31 29.87 -12.36
C MET A 22 -7.39 30.51 -13.23
N THR A 23 -7.18 30.63 -14.54
CA THR A 23 -8.17 31.14 -15.48
C THR A 23 -9.48 30.36 -15.44
N MET A 24 -9.39 29.01 -15.36
CA MET A 24 -10.58 28.14 -15.23
C MET A 24 -11.31 28.38 -13.90
N ILE A 25 -10.58 28.50 -12.80
CA ILE A 25 -11.16 28.79 -11.48
C ILE A 25 -11.80 30.16 -11.46
N GLU A 26 -11.16 31.19 -12.01
CA GLU A 26 -11.71 32.54 -12.10
C GLU A 26 -12.99 32.60 -12.95
N ASN A 27 -13.00 31.93 -14.09
CA ASN A 27 -14.19 31.84 -14.95
C ASN A 27 -15.34 31.12 -14.22
N TYR A 28 -15.05 30.05 -13.50
CA TYR A 28 -16.01 29.33 -12.66
C TYR A 28 -16.58 30.27 -11.58
N ASN A 29 -15.71 31.05 -10.90
CA ASN A 29 -16.10 31.97 -9.87
C ASN A 29 -17.03 33.07 -10.40
N LYS A 30 -16.71 33.64 -11.58
CA LYS A 30 -17.54 34.64 -12.24
C LYS A 30 -18.91 34.07 -12.63
N LEU A 31 -18.92 32.83 -13.19
CA LEU A 31 -20.16 32.20 -13.63
C LEU A 31 -21.14 31.92 -12.47
N TYR A 32 -20.61 31.50 -11.32
CA TYR A 32 -21.41 31.11 -10.15
C TYR A 32 -21.48 32.22 -9.06
N ASN A 33 -20.95 33.41 -9.34
CA ASN A 33 -20.90 34.54 -8.41
C ASN A 33 -20.24 34.15 -7.05
N HIS A 34 -19.06 33.51 -7.13
CA HIS A 34 -18.26 33.13 -5.97
C HIS A 34 -17.17 34.16 -5.70
N GLU A 35 -16.81 34.32 -4.42
CA GLU A 35 -15.71 35.18 -3.96
C GLU A 35 -14.47 34.33 -3.70
N LEU A 36 -13.40 34.51 -4.50
CA LEU A 36 -12.11 33.89 -4.27
C LEU A 36 -11.38 34.60 -3.14
N CYS A 37 -11.27 33.96 -1.98
CA CYS A 37 -10.65 34.56 -0.80
C CYS A 37 -9.15 34.25 -0.68
N GLN A 38 -8.74 33.04 -1.04
CA GLN A 38 -7.34 32.59 -0.90
C GLN A 38 -6.99 31.64 -2.03
N THR A 39 -5.70 31.58 -2.37
CA THR A 39 -5.13 30.61 -3.31
C THR A 39 -3.91 29.95 -2.67
N PHE A 40 -3.85 28.63 -2.74
CA PHE A 40 -2.71 27.82 -2.34
C PHE A 40 -2.11 27.16 -3.58
N THR A 41 -0.78 27.19 -3.70
CA THR A 41 -0.10 26.70 -4.91
C THR A 41 1.13 25.90 -4.55
N ASP A 42 1.14 24.61 -4.90
CA ASP A 42 2.33 23.77 -4.76
C ASP A 42 3.02 23.57 -6.10
N PHE A 43 4.34 23.80 -6.09
CA PHE A 43 5.23 23.50 -7.21
C PHE A 43 5.89 22.15 -6.95
N GLY A 44 5.62 21.13 -7.80
CA GLY A 44 6.23 19.82 -7.69
C GLY A 44 7.60 19.81 -8.31
N LEU A 45 8.67 19.81 -7.51
CA LEU A 45 9.98 19.39 -7.96
C LEU A 45 9.98 17.89 -8.25
N SER A 46 10.70 17.45 -9.30
CA SER A 46 10.83 16.03 -9.66
C SER A 46 11.61 15.28 -8.57
N GLY A 47 10.92 14.50 -7.74
CA GLY A 47 11.52 13.71 -6.66
C GLY A 47 10.48 13.03 -5.78
N LYS A 48 10.89 12.00 -5.06
CA LYS A 48 10.02 11.14 -4.24
C LYS A 48 9.38 11.82 -3.02
N ASN A 49 9.86 12.99 -2.60
CA ASN A 49 9.30 13.79 -1.50
C ASN A 49 9.05 15.20 -2.00
N VAL A 50 7.85 15.49 -2.41
CA VAL A 50 7.39 16.86 -2.63
C VAL A 50 6.68 17.28 -1.35
N ASP A 51 7.33 18.10 -0.54
CA ASP A 51 6.69 18.76 0.58
C ASP A 51 5.60 19.69 0.02
N ARG A 52 4.35 19.25 0.08
CA ARG A 52 3.17 20.01 -0.33
C ARG A 52 2.80 21.00 0.79
N ILE A 53 3.68 21.98 0.99
CA ILE A 53 3.59 22.91 2.12
C ILE A 53 2.27 23.70 2.08
N ASP A 54 1.89 24.15 0.91
CA ASP A 54 0.66 24.93 0.76
C ASP A 54 -0.61 24.06 0.86
N PHE A 55 -0.54 22.80 0.40
CA PHE A 55 -1.61 21.84 0.67
C PHE A 55 -1.78 21.57 2.17
N GLN A 56 -0.69 21.39 2.91
CA GLN A 56 -0.74 21.17 4.36
C GLN A 56 -1.32 22.40 5.06
N ARG A 57 -0.83 23.60 4.73
CA ARG A 57 -1.37 24.86 5.28
C ARG A 57 -2.87 25.04 4.97
N MET A 58 -3.29 24.68 3.77
CA MET A 58 -4.71 24.70 3.40
C MET A 58 -5.51 23.72 4.26
N MET A 59 -5.02 22.49 4.44
CA MET A 59 -5.69 21.46 5.25
C MET A 59 -5.76 21.85 6.74
N ASP A 60 -4.71 22.46 7.29
CA ASP A 60 -4.72 22.98 8.66
C ASP A 60 -5.82 24.05 8.85
N LYS A 61 -6.02 24.93 7.87
CA LYS A 61 -7.10 25.92 7.88
C LYS A 61 -8.49 25.31 7.70
N VAL A 62 -8.60 24.18 6.98
CA VAL A 62 -9.85 23.41 6.91
C VAL A 62 -10.19 22.83 8.27
N ILE A 63 -9.21 22.22 8.94
CA ILE A 63 -9.39 21.63 10.28
C ILE A 63 -9.73 22.73 11.32
N ALA A 64 -9.13 23.90 11.19
CA ALA A 64 -9.47 25.07 12.00
C ALA A 64 -10.87 25.67 11.70
N GLY A 65 -11.55 25.20 10.65
CA GLY A 65 -12.87 25.69 10.23
C GLY A 65 -12.85 27.04 9.48
N GLU A 66 -11.67 27.55 9.12
CA GLU A 66 -11.49 28.81 8.39
C GLU A 66 -11.86 28.68 6.90
N ILE A 67 -11.63 27.51 6.30
CA ILE A 67 -11.96 27.20 4.91
C ILE A 67 -13.15 26.26 4.87
N LYS A 68 -14.22 26.70 4.20
CA LYS A 68 -15.46 25.94 4.04
C LYS A 68 -15.69 25.40 2.63
N THR A 69 -14.95 25.90 1.65
CA THR A 69 -15.06 25.41 0.26
C THR A 69 -13.71 25.52 -0.44
N ILE A 70 -13.26 24.40 -0.98
CA ILE A 70 -12.07 24.31 -1.82
C ILE A 70 -12.51 24.09 -3.27
N VAL A 71 -11.87 24.80 -4.21
CA VAL A 71 -12.06 24.62 -5.64
C VAL A 71 -10.75 24.19 -6.27
N VAL A 72 -10.81 23.12 -7.06
CA VAL A 72 -9.69 22.62 -7.87
C VAL A 72 -10.11 22.53 -9.33
N ASN A 73 -9.15 22.63 -10.24
CA ASN A 73 -9.42 22.43 -11.66
C ASN A 73 -9.82 20.97 -11.95
N ASP A 74 -9.08 20.02 -11.41
CA ASP A 74 -9.34 18.58 -11.49
C ASP A 74 -8.88 17.87 -10.20
N LEU A 75 -9.45 16.70 -9.90
CA LEU A 75 -9.14 15.92 -8.69
C LEU A 75 -7.69 15.47 -8.63
N SER A 76 -7.00 15.33 -9.77
CA SER A 76 -5.59 14.94 -9.82
C SER A 76 -4.66 16.03 -9.26
N ARG A 77 -5.12 17.28 -9.19
CA ARG A 77 -4.39 18.37 -8.51
C ARG A 77 -4.40 18.19 -7.02
N LEU A 78 -5.52 17.71 -6.49
CA LEU A 78 -5.64 17.46 -5.04
C LEU A 78 -4.78 16.28 -4.62
N ASN A 79 -4.92 15.11 -5.26
CA ASN A 79 -4.13 13.91 -4.95
C ASN A 79 -3.77 13.12 -6.21
N ARG A 80 -2.58 12.47 -6.20
CA ARG A 80 -2.07 11.67 -7.33
C ARG A 80 -2.65 10.25 -7.37
N ASN A 81 -3.02 9.71 -6.23
CA ASN A 81 -3.62 8.39 -6.14
C ASN A 81 -4.99 8.47 -5.46
N LEU A 82 -5.81 7.49 -5.74
CA LEU A 82 -7.20 7.46 -5.30
C LEU A 82 -7.33 7.29 -3.77
N ILE A 83 -6.37 6.60 -3.12
CA ILE A 83 -6.41 6.38 -1.67
C ILE A 83 -6.22 7.70 -0.92
N ASP A 84 -5.20 8.47 -1.32
CA ASP A 84 -4.93 9.77 -0.71
C ASP A 84 -6.09 10.73 -0.97
N LEU A 85 -6.69 10.67 -2.18
CA LEU A 85 -7.88 11.46 -2.51
C LEU A 85 -9.04 11.12 -1.56
N LEU A 86 -9.35 9.84 -1.37
CA LEU A 86 -10.43 9.40 -0.48
C LEU A 86 -10.17 9.78 0.98
N ASN A 87 -8.91 9.70 1.44
CA ASN A 87 -8.54 10.14 2.79
C ASN A 87 -8.70 11.66 2.94
N THR A 88 -8.27 12.44 1.95
CA THR A 88 -8.45 13.89 1.94
C THR A 88 -9.93 14.25 1.99
N ILE A 89 -10.77 13.61 1.18
CA ILE A 89 -12.21 13.83 1.16
C ILE A 89 -12.85 13.53 2.51
N LYS A 90 -12.46 12.45 3.18
CA LYS A 90 -12.96 12.16 4.55
C LYS A 90 -12.61 13.28 5.53
N VAL A 91 -11.40 13.84 5.43
CA VAL A 91 -11.02 15.00 6.27
C VAL A 91 -11.88 16.22 5.95
N LEU A 92 -12.14 16.49 4.67
CA LEU A 92 -13.01 17.60 4.27
C LEU A 92 -14.45 17.41 4.77
N GLU A 93 -15.02 16.21 4.62
CA GLU A 93 -16.36 15.88 5.13
C GLU A 93 -16.46 16.03 6.65
N ASN A 94 -15.47 15.54 7.40
CA ASN A 94 -15.46 15.64 8.86
C ASN A 94 -15.38 17.09 9.38
N ASN A 95 -14.92 18.02 8.54
CA ASN A 95 -14.81 19.44 8.89
C ASN A 95 -15.84 20.32 8.14
N ASP A 96 -16.89 19.72 7.58
CA ASP A 96 -17.95 20.41 6.82
C ASP A 96 -17.38 21.31 5.70
N CYS A 97 -16.30 20.89 5.08
CA CYS A 97 -15.65 21.58 3.97
C CYS A 97 -16.07 20.96 2.64
N ASN A 98 -16.65 21.77 1.76
CA ASN A 98 -17.01 21.34 0.42
C ASN A 98 -15.78 21.31 -0.50
N LEU A 99 -15.73 20.35 -1.42
CA LEU A 99 -14.78 20.29 -2.52
C LEU A 99 -15.53 20.41 -3.84
N ILE A 100 -15.08 21.32 -4.68
CA ILE A 100 -15.58 21.51 -6.04
C ILE A 100 -14.45 21.16 -7.01
N SER A 101 -14.70 20.25 -7.93
CA SER A 101 -13.81 19.94 -9.05
C SER A 101 -14.47 20.37 -10.35
N ILE A 102 -13.84 21.33 -11.04
CA ILE A 102 -14.43 21.99 -12.21
C ILE A 102 -14.53 21.01 -13.38
N LYS A 103 -13.44 20.33 -13.69
CA LYS A 103 -13.34 19.43 -14.84
C LYS A 103 -14.28 18.22 -14.75
N GLU A 104 -14.40 17.63 -13.58
CA GLU A 104 -15.29 16.49 -13.33
C GLU A 104 -16.74 16.94 -13.07
N GLY A 105 -16.99 18.23 -12.86
CA GLY A 105 -18.33 18.76 -12.54
C GLY A 105 -18.86 18.25 -11.19
N ILE A 106 -17.98 18.00 -10.22
CA ILE A 106 -18.33 17.39 -8.93
C ILE A 106 -18.29 18.41 -7.82
N SER A 107 -19.28 18.33 -6.93
CA SER A 107 -19.27 19.02 -5.63
C SER A 107 -19.59 17.99 -4.54
N LEU A 108 -18.84 18.01 -3.42
CA LEU A 108 -19.10 17.11 -2.28
C LEU A 108 -20.48 17.35 -1.66
N GLN A 109 -21.00 18.58 -1.77
CA GLN A 109 -22.38 18.87 -1.42
C GLN A 109 -23.29 18.47 -2.59
N GLY A 110 -23.83 17.26 -2.55
CA GLY A 110 -24.75 16.76 -3.58
C GLY A 110 -24.36 15.41 -4.17
N SER A 111 -24.59 15.23 -5.48
CA SER A 111 -24.32 13.94 -6.18
C SER A 111 -22.84 13.53 -6.23
N GLY A 112 -21.92 14.45 -6.00
CA GLY A 112 -20.48 14.17 -5.96
C GLY A 112 -20.08 13.21 -4.86
N LYS A 113 -20.80 13.19 -3.73
CA LYS A 113 -20.56 12.23 -2.65
C LYS A 113 -20.77 10.79 -3.13
N MET A 114 -21.83 10.53 -3.87
CA MET A 114 -22.12 9.21 -4.44
C MET A 114 -21.03 8.77 -5.42
N PHE A 115 -20.56 9.68 -6.29
CA PHE A 115 -19.48 9.40 -7.24
C PHE A 115 -18.19 8.96 -6.53
N ILE A 116 -17.82 9.63 -5.45
CA ILE A 116 -16.64 9.33 -4.65
C ILE A 116 -16.77 7.97 -3.95
N GLN A 117 -17.96 7.63 -3.46
CA GLN A 117 -18.21 6.30 -2.89
C GLN A 117 -18.04 5.20 -3.95
N ILE A 118 -18.51 5.42 -5.16
CA ILE A 118 -18.31 4.49 -6.30
C ILE A 118 -16.82 4.32 -6.61
N LEU A 119 -16.05 5.41 -6.67
CA LEU A 119 -14.59 5.33 -6.86
C LEU A 119 -13.90 4.55 -5.74
N GLY A 120 -14.35 4.70 -4.49
CA GLY A 120 -13.85 3.92 -3.35
C GLY A 120 -14.07 2.42 -3.51
N VAL A 121 -15.27 2.02 -3.92
CA VAL A 121 -15.63 0.61 -4.18
C VAL A 121 -14.80 0.04 -5.35
N LEU A 122 -14.63 0.77 -6.45
CA LEU A 122 -13.80 0.34 -7.58
C LEU A 122 -12.34 0.11 -7.17
N ASN A 123 -11.77 1.02 -6.37
CA ASN A 123 -10.40 0.86 -5.87
C ASN A 123 -10.25 -0.37 -4.97
N GLN A 124 -11.23 -0.65 -4.12
CA GLN A 124 -11.23 -1.85 -3.30
C GLN A 124 -11.29 -3.11 -4.19
N TRP A 125 -12.15 -3.13 -5.18
CA TRP A 125 -12.28 -4.23 -6.13
C TRP A 125 -10.97 -4.47 -6.91
N GLU A 126 -10.29 -3.44 -7.41
CA GLU A 126 -8.99 -3.57 -8.08
C GLU A 126 -7.91 -4.19 -7.19
N ARG A 127 -7.86 -3.80 -5.90
CA ARG A 127 -6.95 -4.40 -4.92
C ARG A 127 -7.23 -5.88 -4.71
N GLU A 128 -8.49 -6.26 -4.58
CA GLU A 128 -8.91 -7.65 -4.41
C GLU A 128 -8.53 -8.47 -5.65
N GLN A 129 -8.76 -7.95 -6.86
CA GLN A 129 -8.34 -8.59 -8.11
C GLN A 129 -6.83 -8.79 -8.18
N THR A 130 -6.04 -7.79 -7.76
CA THR A 130 -4.58 -7.88 -7.73
C THR A 130 -4.11 -8.94 -6.73
N ALA A 131 -4.71 -9.02 -5.55
CA ALA A 131 -4.42 -10.04 -4.54
C ALA A 131 -4.74 -11.45 -5.06
N ILE A 132 -5.88 -11.63 -5.73
CA ILE A 132 -6.26 -12.90 -6.35
C ILE A 132 -5.24 -13.33 -7.41
N ARG A 133 -4.87 -12.43 -8.34
CA ARG A 133 -3.87 -12.70 -9.39
C ARG A 133 -2.51 -13.09 -8.79
N THR A 134 -2.07 -12.36 -7.76
CA THR A 134 -0.82 -12.67 -7.04
C THR A 134 -0.88 -14.05 -6.40
N SER A 135 -1.98 -14.38 -5.72
CA SER A 135 -2.18 -15.70 -5.12
C SER A 135 -2.15 -16.82 -6.17
N GLN A 136 -2.84 -16.64 -7.30
CA GLN A 136 -2.83 -17.61 -8.41
C GLN A 136 -1.43 -17.80 -8.99
N THR A 137 -0.68 -16.70 -9.19
CA THR A 137 0.71 -16.77 -9.66
C THR A 137 1.59 -17.54 -8.70
N LEU A 138 1.50 -17.27 -7.39
CA LEU A 138 2.26 -18.00 -6.37
C LEU A 138 1.88 -19.49 -6.32
N GLN A 139 0.60 -19.83 -6.45
CA GLN A 139 0.14 -21.23 -6.53
C GLN A 139 0.70 -21.94 -7.76
N ASN A 140 0.73 -21.29 -8.91
CA ASN A 140 1.30 -21.84 -10.14
C ASN A 140 2.82 -22.08 -10.01
N LEU A 141 3.56 -21.13 -9.45
CA LEU A 141 4.99 -21.29 -9.18
C LEU A 141 5.25 -22.45 -8.21
N LYS A 142 4.42 -22.60 -7.17
CA LYS A 142 4.48 -23.71 -6.23
C LYS A 142 4.23 -25.06 -6.91
N ARG A 143 3.22 -25.15 -7.79
CA ARG A 143 2.94 -26.39 -8.55
C ARG A 143 4.08 -26.77 -9.51
N GLN A 144 4.76 -25.76 -10.05
CA GLN A 144 5.91 -25.94 -10.94
C GLN A 144 7.23 -26.16 -10.18
N ASN A 145 7.22 -26.25 -8.85
CA ASN A 145 8.42 -26.29 -7.99
C ASN A 145 9.42 -25.14 -8.28
N LYS A 146 8.96 -23.99 -8.77
CA LYS A 146 9.80 -22.82 -8.98
C LYS A 146 10.00 -22.04 -7.69
N VAL A 147 11.13 -21.35 -7.59
CA VAL A 147 11.44 -20.48 -6.46
C VAL A 147 10.50 -19.25 -6.48
N TYR A 148 9.83 -18.97 -5.35
CA TYR A 148 8.92 -17.82 -5.21
C TYR A 148 8.99 -17.16 -3.82
N GLY A 149 10.16 -17.15 -3.21
CA GLY A 149 10.37 -16.57 -1.89
C GLY A 149 11.54 -17.24 -1.19
N GLN A 150 11.50 -17.31 0.13
CA GLN A 150 12.54 -17.98 0.88
C GLN A 150 12.52 -19.50 0.62
N ILE A 151 13.71 -20.07 0.33
CA ILE A 151 13.85 -21.51 0.11
C ILE A 151 13.49 -22.25 1.40
N PRO A 152 12.48 -23.13 1.37
CA PRO A 152 12.07 -23.85 2.56
C PRO A 152 13.12 -24.88 2.97
N TYR A 153 13.24 -25.15 4.28
CA TYR A 153 14.09 -26.21 4.79
C TYR A 153 13.63 -27.57 4.23
N GLY A 154 14.57 -28.40 3.79
CA GLY A 154 14.32 -29.64 3.03
C GLY A 154 14.41 -29.47 1.51
N LYS A 155 14.54 -28.25 1.01
CA LYS A 155 14.70 -27.94 -0.41
C LYS A 155 15.98 -27.12 -0.64
N THR A 156 16.53 -27.22 -1.83
CA THR A 156 17.59 -26.34 -2.34
C THR A 156 17.20 -25.82 -3.70
N GLU A 157 17.80 -24.71 -4.12
CA GLU A 157 17.57 -24.13 -5.44
C GLU A 157 18.66 -24.60 -6.41
N VAL A 158 18.24 -25.05 -7.59
CA VAL A 158 19.11 -25.30 -8.74
C VAL A 158 18.37 -24.79 -9.98
N ASP A 159 18.98 -23.89 -10.73
CA ASP A 159 18.44 -23.30 -11.96
C ASP A 159 17.00 -22.76 -11.81
N GLY A 160 16.72 -22.06 -10.70
CA GLY A 160 15.40 -21.50 -10.39
C GLY A 160 14.34 -22.50 -9.95
N MET A 161 14.70 -23.78 -9.78
CA MET A 161 13.83 -24.86 -9.36
C MET A 161 14.15 -25.31 -7.93
N LEU A 162 13.10 -25.66 -7.16
CA LEU A 162 13.22 -26.23 -5.83
C LEU A 162 13.38 -27.75 -5.93
N ILE A 163 14.55 -28.25 -5.65
CA ILE A 163 14.83 -29.70 -5.57
C ILE A 163 15.00 -30.15 -4.12
N ASP A 164 14.86 -31.43 -3.88
CA ASP A 164 15.03 -32.02 -2.54
C ASP A 164 16.47 -31.95 -2.06
N ASN A 165 16.66 -31.52 -0.80
CA ASN A 165 17.92 -31.55 -0.10
C ASN A 165 17.94 -32.75 0.84
N GLU A 166 18.54 -33.86 0.40
CA GLU A 166 18.53 -35.13 1.13
C GLU A 166 19.10 -35.01 2.56
N ARG A 167 20.13 -34.20 2.75
CA ARG A 167 20.73 -33.97 4.08
C ARG A 167 19.72 -33.27 5.02
N GLU A 168 19.03 -32.26 4.55
CA GLU A 168 18.03 -31.57 5.34
C GLU A 168 16.79 -32.43 5.57
N LEU A 169 16.34 -33.20 4.57
CA LEU A 169 15.23 -34.13 4.70
C LEU A 169 15.53 -35.26 5.71
N PHE A 170 16.74 -35.81 5.68
CA PHE A 170 17.18 -36.80 6.68
C PHE A 170 17.11 -36.21 8.09
N MET A 171 17.63 -35.02 8.27
CA MET A 171 17.58 -34.31 9.55
C MET A 171 16.13 -34.05 9.99
N MET A 172 15.25 -33.61 9.09
CA MET A 172 13.82 -33.38 9.39
C MET A 172 13.15 -34.70 9.86
N ARG A 173 13.39 -35.81 9.18
CA ARG A 173 12.89 -37.12 9.60
C ARG A 173 13.39 -37.50 11.01
N LYS A 174 14.67 -37.23 11.34
CA LYS A 174 15.24 -37.49 12.67
C LYS A 174 14.61 -36.63 13.76
N VAL A 175 14.44 -35.34 13.48
CA VAL A 175 13.75 -34.37 14.38
C VAL A 175 12.31 -34.81 14.68
N ASN A 176 11.59 -35.31 13.68
CA ASN A 176 10.23 -35.82 13.86
C ASN A 176 10.20 -37.05 14.79
N ARG A 177 11.12 -38.02 14.57
CA ARG A 177 11.25 -39.19 15.46
C ARG A 177 11.56 -38.79 16.90
N MET A 178 12.46 -37.81 17.11
CA MET A 178 12.76 -37.28 18.44
C MET A 178 11.52 -36.70 19.11
N LYS A 179 10.67 -35.97 18.34
CA LYS A 179 9.42 -35.42 18.88
C LYS A 179 8.41 -36.49 19.23
N ILE A 180 8.25 -37.51 18.41
CA ILE A 180 7.40 -38.68 18.68
C ILE A 180 7.88 -39.41 19.93
N ALA A 181 9.20 -39.50 20.14
CA ALA A 181 9.83 -40.08 21.35
C ALA A 181 9.76 -39.18 22.59
N GLY A 182 8.94 -38.07 22.56
CA GLY A 182 8.70 -37.23 23.72
C GLY A 182 9.76 -36.18 24.02
N LYS A 183 10.79 -36.00 23.18
CA LYS A 183 11.84 -35.00 23.40
C LYS A 183 11.26 -33.56 23.36
N SER A 184 11.78 -32.69 24.21
CA SER A 184 11.41 -31.30 24.24
C SER A 184 11.94 -30.55 23.01
N TYR A 185 11.31 -29.41 22.64
CA TYR A 185 11.82 -28.57 21.55
C TYR A 185 13.20 -27.98 21.85
N ASN A 186 13.55 -27.85 23.13
CA ASN A 186 14.90 -27.42 23.55
C ASN A 186 15.94 -28.49 23.26
N ASP A 187 15.66 -29.77 23.61
CA ASP A 187 16.54 -30.88 23.32
C ASP A 187 16.75 -31.04 21.81
N ILE A 188 15.71 -30.87 21.02
CA ILE A 188 15.77 -30.89 19.55
C ILE A 188 16.68 -29.79 19.02
N ALA A 189 16.52 -28.55 19.51
CA ALA A 189 17.37 -27.42 19.10
C ALA A 189 18.84 -27.68 19.47
N GLN A 190 19.12 -28.18 20.68
CA GLN A 190 20.46 -28.52 21.11
C GLN A 190 21.05 -29.65 20.25
N PHE A 191 20.27 -30.68 19.93
CA PHE A 191 20.69 -31.76 19.04
C PHE A 191 21.10 -31.24 17.66
N LEU A 192 20.30 -30.36 17.07
CA LEU A 192 20.58 -29.74 15.76
C LEU A 192 21.90 -28.94 15.80
N ASN A 193 22.07 -28.10 16.81
CA ASN A 193 23.26 -27.27 16.97
C ASN A 193 24.54 -28.09 17.25
N ARG A 194 24.47 -29.12 18.09
CA ARG A 194 25.61 -30.05 18.36
C ARG A 194 26.03 -30.79 17.09
N ASN A 195 25.08 -31.13 16.20
CA ASN A 195 25.40 -31.82 14.95
C ASN A 195 25.71 -30.83 13.80
N LYS A 196 25.96 -29.55 14.11
CA LYS A 196 26.34 -28.48 13.16
C LYS A 196 25.30 -28.25 12.05
N TYR A 197 24.04 -28.55 12.32
CA TYR A 197 22.95 -28.10 11.43
C TYR A 197 22.66 -26.61 11.68
N THR A 198 22.46 -25.89 10.61
CA THR A 198 22.14 -24.45 10.65
C THR A 198 20.83 -24.18 9.91
N LYS A 199 20.21 -23.06 10.23
CA LYS A 199 19.09 -22.55 9.43
C LYS A 199 19.58 -22.08 8.05
N LYS A 200 18.68 -21.82 7.11
CA LYS A 200 19.01 -21.33 5.75
C LYS A 200 19.83 -20.03 5.75
N ASN A 201 19.71 -19.23 6.79
CA ASN A 201 20.51 -18.01 6.98
C ASN A 201 21.83 -18.23 7.75
N GLY A 202 22.23 -19.49 7.95
CA GLY A 202 23.47 -19.85 8.64
C GLY A 202 23.43 -19.76 10.16
N THR A 203 22.35 -19.30 10.77
CA THR A 203 22.25 -19.16 12.23
C THR A 203 21.86 -20.48 12.92
N GLN A 204 22.13 -20.60 14.22
CA GLN A 204 21.76 -21.75 15.04
C GLN A 204 20.24 -21.83 15.26
N PHE A 205 19.77 -23.03 15.57
CA PHE A 205 18.36 -23.29 15.89
C PHE A 205 18.05 -22.88 17.32
N THR A 206 16.96 -22.12 17.49
CA THR A 206 16.36 -21.85 18.80
C THR A 206 15.23 -22.84 19.08
N ARG A 207 14.71 -22.85 20.32
CA ARG A 207 13.51 -23.62 20.69
C ARG A 207 12.32 -23.33 19.77
N ILE A 208 12.15 -22.06 19.38
CA ILE A 208 11.04 -21.64 18.48
C ILE A 208 11.25 -22.19 17.07
N ASP A 209 12.48 -22.19 16.60
CA ASP A 209 12.82 -22.76 15.28
C ASP A 209 12.58 -24.26 15.25
N ALA A 210 12.95 -24.99 16.31
CA ALA A 210 12.67 -26.42 16.44
C ALA A 210 11.17 -26.72 16.45
N LEU A 211 10.35 -25.90 17.14
CA LEU A 211 8.89 -26.03 17.11
C LEU A 211 8.33 -25.80 15.70
N ARG A 212 8.80 -24.78 14.99
CA ARG A 212 8.37 -24.51 13.60
C ARG A 212 8.77 -25.63 12.66
N LEU A 213 9.96 -26.17 12.82
CA LEU A 213 10.46 -27.27 12.00
C LEU A 213 9.64 -28.55 12.20
N VAL A 214 9.36 -28.93 13.44
CA VAL A 214 8.51 -30.09 13.77
C VAL A 214 7.11 -29.94 13.19
N LYS A 215 6.46 -28.79 13.37
CA LYS A 215 5.12 -28.53 12.78
C LYS A 215 5.12 -28.69 11.26
N LYS A 216 6.18 -28.23 10.60
CA LYS A 216 6.31 -28.33 9.14
C LYS A 216 6.48 -29.77 8.66
N VAL A 217 7.21 -30.59 9.43
CA VAL A 217 7.38 -32.02 9.13
C VAL A 217 6.06 -32.77 9.33
N GLY A 218 5.32 -32.46 10.41
CA GLY A 218 4.01 -33.09 10.69
C GLY A 218 2.97 -32.83 9.58
N ASN A 219 3.00 -31.65 8.95
CA ASN A 219 2.12 -31.31 7.84
C ASN A 219 2.56 -31.93 6.49
N ASN A 220 3.80 -32.39 6.37
CA ASN A 220 4.35 -33.03 5.15
C ASN A 220 4.41 -34.56 5.24
N VAL A 221 4.04 -35.16 6.35
CA VAL A 221 4.00 -36.63 6.56
C VAL A 221 2.56 -37.14 6.35
N SER A 222 1.92 -36.67 5.25
CA SER A 222 0.78 -37.35 4.63
C SER A 222 1.24 -37.89 3.27
N LEU A 223 2.31 -38.67 3.28
CA LEU A 223 2.79 -39.50 2.17
C LEU A 223 3.38 -40.78 2.74
#